data_fb3bf99830f7c5b797fe3f9955540865
#
_entry.id   fb3bf99830f7c5b797fe3f9955540865
#
_cell.length_a   1.000
_cell.length_b   1.000
_cell.length_c   1.000
_cell.angle_alpha   90.00
_cell.angle_beta   90.00
_cell.angle_gamma   90.00
#
_symmetry.space_group_name_H-M   'P 1'
#
loop_
_entity.id
_entity.type
_entity.pdbx_description
1 polymer ?
#
loop_
_entity_poly.entity_id
_entity_poly.type
_entity_poly.pdbx_seq_one_letter_code
_entity_poly.pdbx_strand_id
1 'polypeptide(L)'
;MQAFRKRTTTAAVAAILAIAPFSGAQAQSVHADDRAYFANATAEQAARDALGKRVEALQQASTLAPAERFRQAEALEAQCLRHLAYLHLQSARNARDLRPAQAMEQAAGLCSRIARSGRAALREAPADAAWAAPYGFLRARALKEAATPANAALDEAVEALADPALDSFARLRGQILRSAEYPQIEHGGRHWDTGRDKQALAQQPDRALREAGWKGYWQGLHSRREPMASVLLGLVQVNDAAARLQGDGSAPAHGYQRMGLDTAVVNATLVAIEQHAGDRRAYQEMLLHHAARSGIDAPQIWDTTVPDAGYTPPVLTLAQLRDNAADAMQHLGPAYVAELRALLDPANQRMDLATERGDRSQDAFPVSAPGVPAMLFVGVRRGDLESDVEIAHEAGHAMHGEWMQRGHASPLQRNGSQWLTEAFAIYNELRFRDQLYQQAQDPRAKAYYLKSLLDDMVLQLFTSSEEAQLEQSIYHGVAAGTLGTADDLDALTGQVLARFGQQPERYPQLRNTWIGKRLMYEDPNYLVNYLYAGLLAVQLYVQDQRDPDGFRERYLAVLGEGFDRAPDEQVAQLLGHAPDWAALVDADLQVFNQTVAQLQALHARIEAGQGT
;
A
#
# COMPACT_ATOMS: atom_id res chain seq x y z
N MET A 1 -10.56 -12.88 -0.54
CA MET A 1 -11.24 -12.47 -1.78
C MET A 1 -11.91 -11.10 -1.68
N GLN A 2 -11.54 -10.29 -0.68
CA GLN A 2 -12.02 -8.91 -0.48
C GLN A 2 -11.06 -7.83 -1.05
N ALA A 3 -9.95 -8.19 -1.64
CA ALA A 3 -8.94 -7.24 -2.16
C ALA A 3 -9.40 -6.37 -3.35
N PHE A 4 -10.58 -6.60 -3.93
CA PHE A 4 -11.05 -5.86 -5.11
C PHE A 4 -12.20 -4.89 -4.84
N ARG A 5 -12.57 -4.63 -3.58
CA ARG A 5 -13.60 -3.61 -3.29
C ARG A 5 -12.99 -2.24 -2.93
N LYS A 6 -12.06 -1.72 -3.73
CA LYS A 6 -11.80 -0.27 -3.71
C LYS A 6 -12.94 0.44 -4.44
N ARG A 7 -13.95 0.87 -3.70
CA ARG A 7 -15.05 1.67 -4.25
C ARG A 7 -14.59 3.09 -4.51
N THR A 8 -14.66 3.48 -5.77
CA THR A 8 -14.55 4.86 -6.22
C THR A 8 -15.73 5.68 -5.71
N THR A 9 -15.53 6.55 -4.73
CA THR A 9 -16.50 7.58 -4.39
C THR A 9 -16.23 8.83 -5.21
N THR A 10 -17.09 9.07 -6.17
CA THR A 10 -17.12 10.27 -7.02
C THR A 10 -17.70 11.45 -6.25
N ALA A 11 -17.01 12.57 -6.19
CA ALA A 11 -17.62 13.87 -5.99
C ALA A 11 -16.85 14.92 -6.80
N ALA A 12 -17.53 15.46 -7.79
CA ALA A 12 -17.05 16.54 -8.63
C ALA A 12 -17.32 17.91 -8.01
N VAL A 13 -16.33 18.79 -8.02
CA VAL A 13 -16.54 20.21 -8.30
C VAL A 13 -15.33 20.70 -9.09
N ALA A 14 -15.58 21.20 -10.29
CA ALA A 14 -14.60 21.80 -11.16
C ALA A 14 -14.29 23.25 -10.71
N ALA A 15 -13.02 23.57 -10.54
CA ALA A 15 -12.53 24.93 -10.63
C ALA A 15 -11.23 24.92 -11.44
N ILE A 16 -11.31 25.48 -12.63
CA ILE A 16 -10.18 25.72 -13.53
C ILE A 16 -9.42 26.93 -12.97
N LEU A 17 -8.14 26.75 -12.65
CA LEU A 17 -7.22 27.88 -12.49
C LEU A 17 -5.89 27.52 -13.16
N ALA A 18 -5.50 28.37 -14.10
CA ALA A 18 -4.29 28.27 -14.89
C ALA A 18 -3.05 28.38 -13.98
N ILE A 19 -2.17 27.39 -14.07
CA ILE A 19 -0.84 27.39 -13.46
C ILE A 19 0.12 27.96 -14.48
N ALA A 20 0.87 29.00 -14.10
CA ALA A 20 1.99 29.50 -14.90
C ALA A 20 3.07 28.42 -15.03
N PRO A 21 3.70 28.26 -16.21
CA PRO A 21 4.63 27.16 -16.41
C PRO A 21 5.96 27.41 -15.67
N PHE A 22 6.32 26.48 -14.80
CA PHE A 22 7.73 26.27 -14.48
C PHE A 22 8.42 25.75 -15.76
N SER A 23 9.38 26.48 -16.26
CA SER A 23 10.24 26.06 -17.37
C SER A 23 11.29 25.07 -16.87
N GLY A 24 10.91 23.83 -16.77
CA GLY A 24 11.72 22.62 -16.53
C GLY A 24 11.02 21.48 -17.24
N ALA A 25 11.68 20.41 -17.56
CA ALA A 25 11.17 19.29 -18.35
C ALA A 25 9.69 19.00 -18.05
N GLN A 26 8.81 19.27 -19.02
CA GLN A 26 7.37 19.08 -18.83
C GLN A 26 7.10 17.62 -18.53
N ALA A 27 6.42 17.34 -17.43
CA ALA A 27 5.89 16.02 -17.14
C ALA A 27 5.05 15.57 -18.36
N GLN A 28 5.33 14.38 -18.87
CA GLN A 28 4.70 13.88 -20.09
C GLN A 28 3.58 12.91 -19.70
N SER A 29 2.37 13.14 -20.21
CA SER A 29 1.30 12.14 -20.15
C SER A 29 1.57 11.03 -21.16
N VAL A 30 1.33 9.78 -20.75
CA VAL A 30 1.44 8.58 -21.58
C VAL A 30 0.21 7.70 -21.36
N HIS A 31 -0.17 6.93 -22.38
CA HIS A 31 -1.34 6.05 -22.32
C HIS A 31 -0.93 4.62 -22.60
N ALA A 32 -1.42 3.67 -21.78
CA ALA A 32 -1.23 2.26 -22.00
C ALA A 32 -2.13 1.75 -23.15
N ASP A 33 -1.59 0.85 -23.98
CA ASP A 33 -2.36 0.15 -25.01
C ASP A 33 -3.04 -1.10 -24.43
N ASP A 34 -4.25 -0.93 -23.95
CA ASP A 34 -5.05 -1.99 -23.32
C ASP A 34 -5.67 -3.00 -24.30
N ARG A 35 -5.46 -2.80 -25.62
CA ARG A 35 -5.92 -3.76 -26.65
C ARG A 35 -5.27 -5.13 -26.50
N ALA A 36 -4.14 -5.22 -25.80
CA ALA A 36 -3.55 -6.50 -25.39
C ALA A 36 -4.49 -7.31 -24.48
N TYR A 37 -5.34 -6.66 -23.70
CA TYR A 37 -6.37 -7.31 -22.88
C TYR A 37 -7.64 -7.57 -23.70
N PHE A 38 -8.28 -6.54 -24.22
CA PHE A 38 -9.46 -6.64 -25.10
C PHE A 38 -9.43 -5.52 -26.13
N ALA A 39 -9.87 -5.82 -27.34
CA ALA A 39 -9.86 -4.86 -28.44
C ALA A 39 -10.67 -3.57 -28.11
N ASN A 40 -11.74 -3.70 -27.32
CA ASN A 40 -12.60 -2.62 -26.84
C ASN A 40 -13.61 -3.16 -25.80
N ALA A 41 -14.40 -2.26 -25.20
CA ALA A 41 -15.39 -2.60 -24.19
C ALA A 41 -16.47 -3.59 -24.69
N THR A 42 -16.87 -3.51 -25.98
CA THR A 42 -17.85 -4.44 -26.56
C THR A 42 -17.28 -5.86 -26.66
N ALA A 43 -16.01 -5.99 -27.04
CA ALA A 43 -15.31 -7.28 -27.09
C ALA A 43 -15.13 -7.87 -25.68
N GLU A 44 -14.82 -7.04 -24.68
CA GLU A 44 -14.76 -7.45 -23.28
C GLU A 44 -16.10 -7.99 -22.80
N GLN A 45 -17.20 -7.24 -23.00
CA GLN A 45 -18.52 -7.65 -22.56
C GLN A 45 -18.93 -8.98 -23.19
N ALA A 46 -18.77 -9.14 -24.50
CA ALA A 46 -19.09 -10.40 -25.19
C ALA A 46 -18.28 -11.59 -24.64
N ALA A 47 -16.98 -11.37 -24.34
CA ALA A 47 -16.13 -12.40 -23.76
C ALA A 47 -16.55 -12.73 -22.30
N ARG A 48 -16.96 -11.72 -21.50
CA ARG A 48 -17.45 -11.91 -20.13
C ARG A 48 -18.78 -12.68 -20.09
N ASP A 49 -19.70 -12.39 -21.02
CA ASP A 49 -20.94 -13.14 -21.15
C ASP A 49 -20.69 -14.61 -21.53
N ALA A 50 -19.71 -14.86 -22.41
CA ALA A 50 -19.28 -16.21 -22.74
C ALA A 50 -18.61 -16.93 -21.56
N LEU A 51 -17.78 -16.21 -20.78
CA LEU A 51 -17.18 -16.71 -19.55
C LEU A 51 -18.27 -17.12 -18.55
N GLY A 52 -19.30 -16.29 -18.37
CA GLY A 52 -20.44 -16.59 -17.46
C GLY A 52 -21.09 -17.94 -17.76
N LYS A 53 -21.39 -18.21 -19.06
CA LYS A 53 -21.98 -19.50 -19.50
C LYS A 53 -21.04 -20.69 -19.21
N ARG A 54 -19.74 -20.51 -19.37
CA ARG A 54 -18.75 -21.58 -19.08
C ARG A 54 -18.60 -21.82 -17.57
N VAL A 55 -18.70 -20.78 -16.75
CA VAL A 55 -18.72 -20.92 -15.28
C VAL A 55 -19.95 -21.68 -14.82
N GLU A 56 -21.11 -21.39 -15.38
CA GLU A 56 -22.35 -22.16 -15.11
C GLU A 56 -22.20 -23.63 -15.51
N ALA A 57 -21.63 -23.90 -16.68
CA ALA A 57 -21.35 -25.27 -17.13
C ALA A 57 -20.37 -26.00 -16.18
N LEU A 58 -19.31 -25.32 -15.71
CA LEU A 58 -18.37 -25.88 -14.73
C LEU A 58 -19.06 -26.23 -13.40
N GLN A 59 -19.96 -25.39 -12.92
CA GLN A 59 -20.70 -25.63 -11.67
C GLN A 59 -21.67 -26.83 -11.78
N GLN A 60 -22.20 -27.07 -12.96
CA GLN A 60 -23.08 -28.22 -13.24
C GLN A 60 -22.33 -29.52 -13.55
N ALA A 61 -21.01 -29.45 -13.76
CA ALA A 61 -20.17 -30.55 -14.20
C ALA A 61 -19.80 -31.52 -13.05
N SER A 62 -20.74 -31.91 -12.22
CA SER A 62 -20.53 -32.80 -11.07
C SER A 62 -20.06 -34.21 -11.46
N THR A 63 -20.29 -34.63 -12.69
CA THR A 63 -19.87 -35.95 -13.22
C THR A 63 -18.43 -35.97 -13.73
N LEU A 64 -17.79 -34.82 -13.92
CA LEU A 64 -16.39 -34.78 -14.33
C LEU A 64 -15.45 -35.16 -13.18
N ALA A 65 -14.35 -35.83 -13.52
CA ALA A 65 -13.29 -36.13 -12.55
C ALA A 65 -12.74 -34.84 -11.91
N PRO A 66 -12.37 -34.85 -10.61
CA PRO A 66 -11.84 -33.68 -9.92
C PRO A 66 -10.67 -32.99 -10.64
N ALA A 67 -9.73 -33.77 -11.20
CA ALA A 67 -8.61 -33.24 -11.97
C ALA A 67 -9.05 -32.42 -13.19
N GLU A 68 -10.10 -32.85 -13.88
CA GLU A 68 -10.63 -32.16 -15.06
C GLU A 68 -11.34 -30.87 -14.65
N ARG A 69 -12.18 -30.92 -13.61
CA ARG A 69 -12.85 -29.71 -13.05
C ARG A 69 -11.83 -28.67 -12.61
N PHE A 70 -10.74 -29.11 -11.96
CA PHE A 70 -9.67 -28.23 -11.54
C PHE A 70 -8.97 -27.56 -12.73
N ARG A 71 -8.57 -28.31 -13.75
CA ARG A 71 -7.97 -27.76 -14.97
C ARG A 71 -8.88 -26.75 -15.69
N GLN A 72 -10.19 -27.03 -15.73
CA GLN A 72 -11.16 -26.09 -16.29
C GLN A 72 -11.27 -24.84 -15.41
N ALA A 73 -11.25 -24.96 -14.09
CA ALA A 73 -11.24 -23.80 -13.18
C ALA A 73 -9.99 -22.93 -13.40
N GLU A 74 -8.79 -23.50 -13.52
CA GLU A 74 -7.57 -22.75 -13.83
C GLU A 74 -7.67 -21.99 -15.15
N ALA A 75 -8.13 -22.63 -16.20
CA ALA A 75 -8.27 -22.02 -17.52
C ALA A 75 -9.29 -20.88 -17.54
N LEU A 76 -10.35 -20.99 -16.73
CA LEU A 76 -11.37 -19.93 -16.57
C LEU A 76 -10.86 -18.80 -15.69
N GLU A 77 -10.09 -19.10 -14.62
CA GLU A 77 -9.51 -18.11 -13.75
C GLU A 77 -8.55 -17.19 -14.51
N ALA A 78 -7.71 -17.74 -15.37
CA ALA A 78 -6.84 -16.94 -16.24
C ALA A 78 -7.61 -15.92 -17.08
N GLN A 79 -8.77 -16.33 -17.62
CA GLN A 79 -9.65 -15.44 -18.38
C GLN A 79 -10.31 -14.40 -17.47
N CYS A 80 -10.76 -14.83 -16.29
CA CYS A 80 -11.40 -13.94 -15.32
C CYS A 80 -10.46 -12.84 -14.84
N LEU A 81 -9.21 -13.16 -14.51
CA LEU A 81 -8.19 -12.18 -14.15
C LEU A 81 -7.94 -11.14 -15.27
N ARG A 82 -8.04 -11.56 -16.53
CA ARG A 82 -7.92 -10.66 -17.68
C ARG A 82 -9.06 -9.64 -17.74
N HIS A 83 -10.30 -10.05 -17.43
CA HIS A 83 -11.44 -9.13 -17.32
C HIS A 83 -11.25 -8.13 -16.17
N LEU A 84 -10.84 -8.60 -14.99
CA LEU A 84 -10.60 -7.74 -13.85
C LEU A 84 -9.53 -6.69 -14.15
N ALA A 85 -8.41 -7.09 -14.75
CA ALA A 85 -7.32 -6.19 -15.10
C ALA A 85 -7.77 -5.08 -16.06
N TYR A 86 -8.46 -5.46 -17.15
CA TYR A 86 -8.99 -4.49 -18.12
C TYR A 86 -9.99 -3.53 -17.50
N LEU A 87 -11.00 -4.05 -16.80
CA LEU A 87 -12.09 -3.24 -16.24
C LEU A 87 -11.59 -2.31 -15.12
N HIS A 88 -10.59 -2.74 -14.33
CA HIS A 88 -9.94 -1.88 -13.35
C HIS A 88 -9.26 -0.68 -14.02
N LEU A 89 -8.49 -0.92 -15.08
CA LEU A 89 -7.84 0.15 -15.85
C LEU A 89 -8.89 1.11 -16.46
N GLN A 90 -9.98 0.60 -17.05
CA GLN A 90 -11.05 1.44 -17.62
C GLN A 90 -11.75 2.28 -16.55
N SER A 91 -12.06 1.68 -15.40
CA SER A 91 -12.69 2.39 -14.28
C SER A 91 -11.81 3.52 -13.74
N ALA A 92 -10.50 3.29 -13.66
CA ALA A 92 -9.56 4.28 -13.15
C ALA A 92 -9.30 5.43 -14.13
N ARG A 93 -9.32 5.17 -15.43
CA ARG A 93 -9.19 6.21 -16.48
C ARG A 93 -10.30 7.24 -16.45
N ASN A 94 -11.51 6.80 -16.08
CA ASN A 94 -12.66 7.68 -15.96
C ASN A 94 -13.53 7.25 -14.76
N ALA A 95 -13.24 7.79 -13.60
CA ALA A 95 -13.96 7.48 -12.36
C ALA A 95 -15.42 7.98 -12.33
N ARG A 96 -15.85 8.80 -13.31
CA ARG A 96 -17.25 9.21 -13.46
C ARG A 96 -18.09 8.19 -14.23
N ASP A 97 -17.46 7.39 -15.07
CA ASP A 97 -18.14 6.30 -15.78
C ASP A 97 -18.23 5.07 -14.86
N LEU A 98 -19.40 4.81 -14.33
CA LEU A 98 -19.62 3.68 -13.42
C LEU A 98 -19.77 2.33 -14.13
N ARG A 99 -19.89 2.30 -15.48
CA ARG A 99 -20.08 1.05 -16.23
C ARG A 99 -18.92 0.08 -16.08
N PRO A 100 -17.64 0.48 -16.19
CA PRO A 100 -16.52 -0.43 -15.94
C PRO A 100 -16.48 -0.98 -14.52
N ALA A 101 -16.79 -0.16 -13.50
CA ALA A 101 -16.83 -0.60 -12.12
C ALA A 101 -17.92 -1.66 -11.89
N GLN A 102 -19.13 -1.45 -12.41
CA GLN A 102 -20.23 -2.42 -12.34
C GLN A 102 -19.88 -3.73 -13.09
N ALA A 103 -19.25 -3.62 -14.25
CA ALA A 103 -18.77 -4.79 -15.00
C ALA A 103 -17.68 -5.55 -14.23
N MET A 104 -16.80 -4.85 -13.51
CA MET A 104 -15.78 -5.44 -12.65
C MET A 104 -16.38 -6.21 -11.47
N GLU A 105 -17.45 -5.70 -10.84
CA GLU A 105 -18.19 -6.45 -9.81
C GLU A 105 -18.78 -7.77 -10.35
N GLN A 106 -19.34 -7.74 -11.55
CA GLN A 106 -19.83 -8.95 -12.21
C GLN A 106 -18.69 -9.95 -12.50
N ALA A 107 -17.57 -9.47 -13.03
CA ALA A 107 -16.40 -10.30 -13.28
C ALA A 107 -15.85 -10.91 -11.98
N ALA A 108 -15.75 -10.12 -10.90
CA ALA A 108 -15.32 -10.59 -9.59
C ALA A 108 -16.24 -11.71 -9.04
N GLY A 109 -17.55 -11.60 -9.27
CA GLY A 109 -18.50 -12.67 -8.95
C GLY A 109 -18.25 -13.96 -9.75
N LEU A 110 -17.83 -13.85 -11.01
CA LEU A 110 -17.41 -15.02 -11.82
C LEU A 110 -16.14 -15.65 -11.28
N CYS A 111 -15.08 -14.87 -10.99
CA CYS A 111 -13.83 -15.35 -10.41
C CYS A 111 -14.08 -16.09 -9.09
N SER A 112 -14.97 -15.55 -8.25
CA SER A 112 -15.36 -16.18 -6.99
C SER A 112 -15.96 -17.57 -7.17
N ARG A 113 -16.85 -17.72 -8.17
CA ARG A 113 -17.47 -19.00 -8.49
C ARG A 113 -16.45 -20.01 -9.06
N ILE A 114 -15.53 -19.54 -9.90
CA ILE A 114 -14.44 -20.36 -10.46
C ILE A 114 -13.54 -20.87 -9.33
N ALA A 115 -13.06 -19.97 -8.47
CA ALA A 115 -12.18 -20.32 -7.35
C ALA A 115 -12.84 -21.33 -6.38
N ARG A 116 -14.15 -21.17 -6.10
CA ARG A 116 -14.91 -22.15 -5.31
C ARG A 116 -14.96 -23.53 -5.99
N SER A 117 -15.16 -23.58 -7.30
CA SER A 117 -15.18 -24.83 -8.06
C SER A 117 -13.80 -25.51 -8.05
N GLY A 118 -12.72 -24.74 -8.17
CA GLY A 118 -11.35 -25.22 -8.06
C GLY A 118 -11.05 -25.82 -6.67
N ARG A 119 -11.42 -25.08 -5.59
CA ARG A 119 -11.27 -25.58 -4.21
C ARG A 119 -12.09 -26.84 -3.95
N ALA A 120 -13.31 -26.93 -4.46
CA ALA A 120 -14.14 -28.13 -4.35
C ALA A 120 -13.45 -29.33 -5.01
N ALA A 121 -12.90 -29.16 -6.21
CA ALA A 121 -12.16 -30.20 -6.90
C ALA A 121 -10.91 -30.66 -6.11
N LEU A 122 -10.17 -29.75 -5.49
CA LEU A 122 -9.02 -30.07 -4.64
C LEU A 122 -9.40 -30.84 -3.37
N ARG A 123 -10.54 -30.53 -2.77
CA ARG A 123 -11.05 -31.28 -1.60
C ARG A 123 -11.39 -32.72 -1.95
N GLU A 124 -11.95 -32.93 -3.13
CA GLU A 124 -12.35 -34.28 -3.63
C GLU A 124 -11.15 -35.08 -4.17
N ALA A 125 -9.98 -34.47 -4.34
CA ALA A 125 -8.80 -35.16 -4.84
C ALA A 125 -8.36 -36.26 -3.86
N PRO A 126 -8.00 -37.49 -4.33
CA PRO A 126 -7.34 -38.48 -3.50
C PRO A 126 -6.08 -37.93 -2.82
N ALA A 127 -5.72 -38.46 -1.66
CA ALA A 127 -4.58 -37.97 -0.89
C ALA A 127 -3.25 -38.06 -1.67
N ASP A 128 -3.14 -39.10 -2.50
CA ASP A 128 -1.98 -39.43 -3.35
C ASP A 128 -2.10 -38.93 -4.80
N ALA A 129 -3.07 -38.08 -5.08
CA ALA A 129 -3.31 -37.55 -6.43
C ALA A 129 -2.13 -36.70 -6.92
N ALA A 130 -1.31 -37.24 -7.81
CA ALA A 130 -0.13 -36.56 -8.34
C ALA A 130 -0.43 -35.17 -8.96
N TRP A 131 -1.60 -35.00 -9.59
CA TRP A 131 -2.01 -33.71 -10.16
C TRP A 131 -2.28 -32.62 -9.10
N ALA A 132 -2.63 -33.01 -7.87
CA ALA A 132 -2.92 -32.07 -6.78
C ALA A 132 -1.68 -31.71 -5.95
N ALA A 133 -0.56 -32.42 -6.14
CA ALA A 133 0.66 -32.20 -5.38
C ALA A 133 1.21 -30.76 -5.48
N PRO A 134 1.25 -30.08 -6.67
CA PRO A 134 1.69 -28.69 -6.77
C PRO A 134 0.77 -27.69 -6.07
N TYR A 135 -0.43 -28.10 -5.67
CA TYR A 135 -1.45 -27.26 -5.04
C TYR A 135 -1.65 -27.59 -3.56
N GLY A 136 -0.62 -28.18 -2.91
CA GLY A 136 -0.71 -28.68 -1.54
C GLY A 136 -1.20 -27.63 -0.54
N PHE A 137 -0.69 -26.41 -0.61
CA PHE A 137 -1.12 -25.30 0.25
C PHE A 137 -2.57 -24.87 -0.02
N LEU A 138 -2.94 -24.68 -1.29
CA LEU A 138 -4.32 -24.34 -1.67
C LEU A 138 -5.31 -25.43 -1.24
N ARG A 139 -4.92 -26.72 -1.36
CA ARG A 139 -5.70 -27.86 -0.91
C ARG A 139 -5.85 -27.88 0.61
N ALA A 140 -4.76 -27.67 1.36
CA ALA A 140 -4.80 -27.62 2.82
C ALA A 140 -5.76 -26.52 3.32
N ARG A 141 -5.70 -25.34 2.71
CA ARG A 141 -6.65 -24.26 2.99
C ARG A 141 -8.09 -24.68 2.69
N ALA A 142 -8.34 -25.27 1.53
CA ALA A 142 -9.68 -25.71 1.15
C ALA A 142 -10.25 -26.79 2.08
N LEU A 143 -9.40 -27.70 2.59
CA LEU A 143 -9.78 -28.70 3.58
C LEU A 143 -10.04 -28.07 4.96
N LYS A 144 -9.22 -27.12 5.39
CA LYS A 144 -9.41 -26.37 6.65
C LYS A 144 -10.73 -25.58 6.63
N GLU A 145 -10.99 -24.86 5.54
CA GLU A 145 -12.25 -24.14 5.33
C GLU A 145 -13.48 -25.09 5.43
N ALA A 146 -13.36 -26.31 4.89
CA ALA A 146 -14.45 -27.28 4.94
C ALA A 146 -14.61 -27.97 6.31
N ALA A 147 -13.54 -28.08 7.09
CA ALA A 147 -13.55 -28.68 8.41
C ALA A 147 -14.05 -27.73 9.51
N THR A 148 -13.98 -26.43 9.28
CA THR A 148 -14.55 -25.42 10.18
C THR A 148 -16.06 -25.53 10.11
N PRO A 149 -16.78 -25.78 11.24
CA PRO A 149 -18.22 -25.86 11.24
C PRO A 149 -18.79 -24.49 10.84
N ALA A 150 -18.92 -24.26 9.56
CA ALA A 150 -19.56 -23.05 9.07
C ALA A 150 -21.05 -23.18 9.38
N ASN A 151 -21.56 -22.31 10.23
CA ASN A 151 -22.96 -21.99 10.20
C ASN A 151 -23.19 -21.08 8.98
N ALA A 152 -23.17 -21.67 7.79
CA ALA A 152 -23.24 -20.91 6.54
C ALA A 152 -24.40 -19.90 6.51
N ALA A 153 -25.50 -20.23 7.18
CA ALA A 153 -26.64 -19.34 7.31
C ALA A 153 -26.34 -18.14 8.26
N LEU A 154 -25.55 -18.38 9.31
CA LEU A 154 -25.10 -17.30 10.20
C LEU A 154 -24.07 -16.41 9.50
N ASP A 155 -23.12 -17.01 8.82
CA ASP A 155 -22.08 -16.25 8.08
C ASP A 155 -22.73 -15.38 7.00
N GLU A 156 -23.67 -15.93 6.21
CA GLU A 156 -24.43 -15.19 5.21
C GLU A 156 -25.27 -14.06 5.84
N ALA A 157 -25.90 -14.31 6.99
CA ALA A 157 -26.68 -13.30 7.71
C ALA A 157 -25.79 -12.19 8.28
N VAL A 158 -24.63 -12.55 8.84
CA VAL A 158 -23.65 -11.59 9.36
C VAL A 158 -23.10 -10.72 8.22
N GLU A 159 -22.67 -11.33 7.12
CA GLU A 159 -22.18 -10.58 5.94
C GLU A 159 -23.28 -9.67 5.36
N ALA A 160 -24.51 -10.15 5.26
CA ALA A 160 -25.63 -9.37 4.74
C ALA A 160 -25.98 -8.13 5.60
N LEU A 161 -25.68 -8.17 6.90
CA LEU A 161 -25.96 -7.07 7.82
C LEU A 161 -24.73 -6.18 8.06
N ALA A 162 -23.55 -6.78 8.29
CA ALA A 162 -22.36 -6.05 8.66
C ALA A 162 -21.74 -5.30 7.45
N ASP A 163 -21.62 -5.94 6.29
CA ASP A 163 -20.99 -5.33 5.12
C ASP A 163 -21.67 -4.01 4.69
N PRO A 164 -23.02 -3.93 4.53
CA PRO A 164 -23.68 -2.66 4.20
C PRO A 164 -23.51 -1.59 5.28
N ALA A 165 -23.45 -1.99 6.56
CA ALA A 165 -23.24 -1.06 7.67
C ALA A 165 -21.81 -0.49 7.64
N LEU A 166 -20.78 -1.34 7.50
CA LEU A 166 -19.39 -0.93 7.39
C LEU A 166 -19.17 -0.04 6.16
N ASP A 167 -19.72 -0.40 5.00
CA ASP A 167 -19.72 0.43 3.80
C ASP A 167 -20.36 1.81 4.05
N SER A 168 -21.41 1.87 4.87
CA SER A 168 -22.09 3.12 5.20
C SER A 168 -21.23 4.01 6.08
N PHE A 169 -20.52 3.45 7.06
CA PHE A 169 -19.55 4.20 7.88
C PHE A 169 -18.40 4.75 7.05
N ALA A 170 -17.84 3.97 6.12
CA ALA A 170 -16.79 4.43 5.20
C ALA A 170 -17.28 5.61 4.33
N ARG A 171 -18.51 5.53 3.80
CA ARG A 171 -19.12 6.64 3.04
C ARG A 171 -19.37 7.88 3.90
N LEU A 172 -19.88 7.70 5.13
CA LEU A 172 -20.13 8.80 6.08
C LEU A 172 -18.82 9.52 6.42
N ARG A 173 -17.73 8.80 6.69
CA ARG A 173 -16.39 9.40 6.87
C ARG A 173 -16.05 10.34 5.72
N GLY A 174 -16.16 9.86 4.48
CA GLY A 174 -15.84 10.66 3.31
C GLY A 174 -16.73 11.91 3.18
N GLN A 175 -18.03 11.81 3.52
CA GLN A 175 -18.95 12.95 3.51
C GLN A 175 -18.60 13.98 4.60
N ILE A 176 -18.33 13.52 5.83
CA ILE A 176 -17.99 14.38 6.96
C ILE A 176 -16.68 15.13 6.68
N LEU A 177 -15.63 14.45 6.19
CA LEU A 177 -14.35 15.10 5.89
C LEU A 177 -14.44 16.09 4.72
N ARG A 178 -15.29 15.85 3.73
CA ARG A 178 -15.55 16.85 2.68
C ARG A 178 -16.25 18.10 3.20
N SER A 179 -16.99 18.00 4.30
CA SER A 179 -17.62 19.14 4.95
C SER A 179 -16.74 19.79 6.03
N ALA A 180 -15.49 19.32 6.21
CA ALA A 180 -14.57 19.90 7.17
C ALA A 180 -14.18 21.32 6.76
N GLU A 181 -14.09 22.19 7.77
CA GLU A 181 -13.79 23.59 7.58
C GLU A 181 -12.28 23.81 7.65
N TYR A 182 -11.61 23.57 6.51
CA TYR A 182 -10.19 23.84 6.40
C TYR A 182 -9.95 25.33 6.20
N PRO A 183 -9.10 25.98 7.04
CA PRO A 183 -8.72 27.37 6.85
C PRO A 183 -8.16 27.64 5.46
N GLN A 184 -8.57 28.77 4.89
CA GLN A 184 -8.04 29.27 3.63
C GLN A 184 -6.92 30.28 3.93
N ILE A 185 -5.81 30.22 3.19
CA ILE A 185 -4.67 31.10 3.32
C ILE A 185 -4.52 31.89 2.03
N GLU A 186 -4.45 33.22 2.14
CA GLU A 186 -4.04 34.10 1.04
C GLU A 186 -2.56 34.45 1.20
N HIS A 187 -1.74 34.08 0.23
CA HIS A 187 -0.32 34.38 0.25
C HIS A 187 0.21 34.56 -1.18
N GLY A 188 0.92 35.65 -1.44
CA GLY A 188 1.51 35.91 -2.75
C GLY A 188 0.49 36.01 -3.90
N GLY A 189 -0.76 36.41 -3.63
CA GLY A 189 -1.85 36.44 -4.62
C GLY A 189 -2.44 35.09 -4.96
N ARG A 190 -2.09 34.05 -4.23
CA ARG A 190 -2.63 32.67 -4.36
C ARG A 190 -3.47 32.31 -3.14
N HIS A 191 -4.61 31.65 -3.40
CA HIS A 191 -5.44 31.04 -2.38
C HIS A 191 -5.03 29.57 -2.16
N TRP A 192 -4.83 29.19 -0.90
CA TRP A 192 -4.46 27.86 -0.48
C TRP A 192 -5.55 27.29 0.43
N ASP A 193 -5.95 26.06 0.18
CA ASP A 193 -6.81 25.29 1.08
C ASP A 193 -5.95 24.34 1.92
N THR A 194 -5.97 24.50 3.25
CA THR A 194 -5.05 23.74 4.13
C THR A 194 -5.33 22.24 4.17
N GLY A 195 -6.50 21.81 3.75
CA GLY A 195 -6.84 20.38 3.60
C GLY A 195 -6.38 19.82 2.26
N ARG A 196 -6.80 20.47 1.17
CA ARG A 196 -6.50 20.04 -0.19
C ARG A 196 -5.01 20.18 -0.54
N ASP A 197 -4.43 21.32 -0.18
CA ASP A 197 -3.09 21.72 -0.60
C ASP A 197 -2.00 21.38 0.44
N LYS A 198 -2.30 20.54 1.45
CA LYS A 198 -1.41 20.29 2.61
C LYS A 198 0.01 19.85 2.21
N GLN A 199 0.14 18.98 1.20
CA GLN A 199 1.46 18.51 0.73
C GLN A 199 2.24 19.65 0.06
N ALA A 200 1.58 20.41 -0.80
CA ALA A 200 2.20 21.56 -1.45
C ALA A 200 2.57 22.66 -0.44
N LEU A 201 1.76 22.86 0.59
CA LEU A 201 2.04 23.80 1.68
C LEU A 201 3.26 23.35 2.51
N ALA A 202 3.40 22.07 2.79
CA ALA A 202 4.54 21.51 3.54
C ALA A 202 5.89 21.71 2.82
N GLN A 203 5.87 21.87 1.50
CA GLN A 203 7.06 22.06 0.66
C GLN A 203 7.36 23.54 0.33
N GLN A 204 6.59 24.48 0.87
CA GLN A 204 6.82 25.91 0.58
C GLN A 204 8.12 26.41 1.24
N PRO A 205 8.92 27.23 0.54
CA PRO A 205 10.10 27.88 1.11
C PRO A 205 9.75 28.80 2.29
N ASP A 206 8.58 29.46 2.22
CA ASP A 206 8.09 30.36 3.28
C ASP A 206 7.65 29.55 4.50
N ARG A 207 8.37 29.74 5.60
CA ARG A 207 8.10 29.08 6.90
C ARG A 207 6.71 29.40 7.45
N ALA A 208 6.27 30.66 7.35
CA ALA A 208 4.97 31.06 7.88
C ALA A 208 3.83 30.34 7.13
N LEU A 209 4.02 30.11 5.84
CA LEU A 209 3.06 29.39 5.02
C LEU A 209 3.03 27.89 5.37
N ARG A 210 4.20 27.25 5.62
CA ARG A 210 4.26 25.85 6.10
C ARG A 210 3.57 25.70 7.46
N GLU A 211 3.88 26.59 8.40
CA GLU A 211 3.26 26.61 9.73
C GLU A 211 1.75 26.78 9.67
N ALA A 212 1.27 27.76 8.89
CA ALA A 212 -0.16 28.01 8.71
C ALA A 212 -0.86 26.82 8.03
N GLY A 213 -0.22 26.21 7.04
CA GLY A 213 -0.71 25.00 6.36
C GLY A 213 -0.83 23.82 7.33
N TRP A 214 0.21 23.56 8.12
CA TRP A 214 0.20 22.48 9.12
C TRP A 214 -0.89 22.70 10.17
N LYS A 215 -0.93 23.86 10.80
CA LYS A 215 -1.95 24.18 11.82
C LYS A 215 -3.36 24.14 11.27
N GLY A 216 -3.56 24.71 10.06
CA GLY A 216 -4.88 24.74 9.42
C GLY A 216 -5.39 23.35 9.04
N TYR A 217 -4.51 22.43 8.60
CA TYR A 217 -4.89 21.04 8.35
C TYR A 217 -5.45 20.36 9.62
N TRP A 218 -4.74 20.44 10.72
CA TRP A 218 -5.19 19.87 11.99
C TRP A 218 -6.46 20.53 12.54
N GLN A 219 -6.58 21.86 12.37
CA GLN A 219 -7.82 22.58 12.74
C GLN A 219 -9.02 22.07 11.93
N GLY A 220 -8.84 21.84 10.64
CA GLY A 220 -9.88 21.29 9.77
C GLY A 220 -10.31 19.89 10.21
N LEU A 221 -9.37 18.98 10.52
CA LEU A 221 -9.69 17.66 11.07
C LEU A 221 -10.44 17.78 12.40
N HIS A 222 -9.93 18.60 13.32
CA HIS A 222 -10.55 18.80 14.64
C HIS A 222 -11.99 19.31 14.54
N SER A 223 -12.33 20.12 13.52
CA SER A 223 -13.69 20.64 13.32
C SER A 223 -14.76 19.55 13.14
N ARG A 224 -14.35 18.31 12.87
CA ARG A 224 -15.26 17.17 12.65
C ARG A 224 -15.03 16.00 13.62
N ARG A 225 -14.30 16.23 14.72
CA ARG A 225 -13.92 15.14 15.64
C ARG A 225 -15.11 14.39 16.23
N GLU A 226 -16.17 15.08 16.63
CA GLU A 226 -17.34 14.44 17.26
C GLU A 226 -18.10 13.50 16.32
N PRO A 227 -18.52 13.96 15.10
CA PRO A 227 -19.18 13.04 14.16
C PRO A 227 -18.23 11.93 13.69
N MET A 228 -16.93 12.19 13.57
CA MET A 228 -15.95 11.17 13.21
C MET A 228 -15.78 10.12 14.30
N ALA A 229 -15.79 10.51 15.59
CA ALA A 229 -15.79 9.58 16.71
C ALA A 229 -17.01 8.64 16.67
N SER A 230 -18.21 9.21 16.45
CA SER A 230 -19.44 8.42 16.32
C SER A 230 -19.36 7.40 15.19
N VAL A 231 -18.78 7.78 14.05
CA VAL A 231 -18.59 6.88 12.91
C VAL A 231 -17.58 5.76 13.25
N LEU A 232 -16.43 6.10 13.83
CA LEU A 232 -15.39 5.10 14.16
C LEU A 232 -15.87 4.12 15.22
N LEU A 233 -16.45 4.62 16.31
CA LEU A 233 -16.94 3.77 17.39
C LEU A 233 -18.08 2.85 16.93
N GLY A 234 -19.01 3.35 16.09
CA GLY A 234 -20.05 2.53 15.51
C GLY A 234 -19.52 1.45 14.57
N LEU A 235 -18.54 1.80 13.73
CA LEU A 235 -17.86 0.84 12.85
C LEU A 235 -17.18 -0.27 13.66
N VAL A 236 -16.41 0.09 14.68
CA VAL A 236 -15.69 -0.85 15.56
C VAL A 236 -16.67 -1.81 16.24
N GLN A 237 -17.79 -1.29 16.77
CA GLN A 237 -18.82 -2.12 17.40
C GLN A 237 -19.41 -3.16 16.44
N VAL A 238 -19.78 -2.74 15.23
CA VAL A 238 -20.35 -3.64 14.23
C VAL A 238 -19.33 -4.70 13.78
N ASN A 239 -18.10 -4.27 13.49
CA ASN A 239 -17.05 -5.17 12.99
C ASN A 239 -16.63 -6.20 14.06
N ASP A 240 -16.49 -5.80 15.33
CA ASP A 240 -16.13 -6.70 16.43
C ASP A 240 -17.28 -7.69 16.75
N ALA A 241 -18.54 -7.21 16.71
CA ALA A 241 -19.70 -8.08 16.89
C ALA A 241 -19.80 -9.12 15.76
N ALA A 242 -19.56 -8.72 14.51
CA ALA A 242 -19.53 -9.64 13.37
C ALA A 242 -18.46 -10.72 13.52
N ALA A 243 -17.21 -10.35 13.87
CA ALA A 243 -16.13 -11.28 14.08
C ALA A 243 -16.45 -12.30 15.20
N ARG A 244 -17.00 -11.82 16.32
CA ARG A 244 -17.39 -12.70 17.45
C ARG A 244 -18.53 -13.68 17.08
N LEU A 245 -19.50 -13.23 16.30
CA LEU A 245 -20.60 -14.10 15.81
C LEU A 245 -20.04 -15.21 14.88
N GLN A 246 -19.00 -14.92 14.13
CA GLN A 246 -18.29 -15.89 13.27
C GLN A 246 -17.33 -16.82 14.03
N GLY A 247 -17.21 -16.65 15.35
CA GLY A 247 -16.42 -17.51 16.22
C GLY A 247 -15.01 -17.00 16.52
N ASP A 248 -14.66 -15.80 16.05
CA ASP A 248 -13.38 -15.18 16.36
C ASP A 248 -13.44 -14.41 17.69
N GLY A 249 -12.30 -14.31 18.38
CA GLY A 249 -12.23 -13.62 19.67
C GLY A 249 -12.45 -12.10 19.58
N SER A 250 -12.05 -11.51 18.46
CA SER A 250 -12.18 -10.08 18.16
C SER A 250 -11.97 -9.80 16.68
N ALA A 251 -12.38 -8.62 16.21
CA ALA A 251 -12.12 -8.21 14.83
C ALA A 251 -10.61 -8.11 14.48
N PRO A 252 -9.72 -7.59 15.34
CA PRO A 252 -8.28 -7.66 15.07
C PRO A 252 -7.76 -9.09 14.92
N ALA A 253 -8.15 -10.03 15.80
CA ALA A 253 -7.74 -11.43 15.68
C ALA A 253 -8.22 -12.06 14.37
N HIS A 254 -9.46 -11.80 13.98
CA HIS A 254 -10.02 -12.20 12.68
C HIS A 254 -9.19 -11.63 11.51
N GLY A 255 -8.91 -10.33 11.53
CA GLY A 255 -8.13 -9.64 10.49
C GLY A 255 -6.73 -10.24 10.34
N TYR A 256 -6.03 -10.47 11.45
CA TYR A 256 -4.68 -11.04 11.46
C TYR A 256 -4.65 -12.47 10.91
N GLN A 257 -5.57 -13.33 11.35
CA GLN A 257 -5.69 -14.69 10.81
C GLN A 257 -5.93 -14.73 9.31
N ARG A 258 -6.71 -13.80 8.76
CA ARG A 258 -6.94 -13.68 7.32
C ARG A 258 -5.68 -13.31 6.55
N MET A 259 -4.75 -12.58 7.18
CA MET A 259 -3.43 -12.24 6.63
C MET A 259 -2.39 -13.35 6.84
N GLY A 260 -2.75 -14.45 7.53
CA GLY A 260 -1.84 -15.51 7.89
C GLY A 260 -0.93 -15.16 9.08
N LEU A 261 -1.34 -14.19 9.91
CA LEU A 261 -0.57 -13.71 11.06
C LEU A 261 -1.18 -14.23 12.36
N ASP A 262 -0.33 -14.58 13.32
CA ASP A 262 -0.74 -14.93 14.68
C ASP A 262 -0.81 -13.67 15.56
N THR A 263 -1.87 -13.53 16.34
CA THR A 263 -2.09 -12.35 17.21
C THR A 263 -0.97 -12.17 18.25
N ALA A 264 -0.42 -13.26 18.79
CA ALA A 264 0.67 -13.17 19.77
C ALA A 264 1.96 -12.68 19.11
N VAL A 265 2.22 -13.12 17.88
CA VAL A 265 3.35 -12.65 17.07
C VAL A 265 3.20 -11.16 16.75
N VAL A 266 1.99 -10.72 16.33
CA VAL A 266 1.73 -9.30 16.07
C VAL A 266 1.99 -8.45 17.32
N ASN A 267 1.47 -8.87 18.47
CA ASN A 267 1.68 -8.16 19.73
C ASN A 267 3.17 -8.09 20.13
N ALA A 268 3.91 -9.20 19.97
CA ALA A 268 5.34 -9.23 20.25
C ALA A 268 6.13 -8.29 19.34
N THR A 269 5.80 -8.24 18.05
CA THR A 269 6.40 -7.34 17.06
C THR A 269 6.15 -5.88 17.42
N LEU A 270 4.91 -5.51 17.76
CA LEU A 270 4.55 -4.15 18.17
C LEU A 270 5.31 -3.71 19.43
N VAL A 271 5.44 -4.60 20.43
CA VAL A 271 6.22 -4.34 21.63
C VAL A 271 7.71 -4.16 21.33
N ALA A 272 8.28 -4.96 20.42
CA ALA A 272 9.67 -4.82 20.00
C ALA A 272 9.92 -3.43 19.39
N ILE A 273 9.06 -2.97 18.49
CA ILE A 273 9.20 -1.64 17.87
C ILE A 273 9.03 -0.52 18.90
N GLU A 274 8.08 -0.65 19.82
CA GLU A 274 7.87 0.33 20.90
C GLU A 274 9.13 0.53 21.76
N GLN A 275 9.92 -0.53 22.00
CA GLN A 275 11.19 -0.44 22.74
C GLN A 275 12.21 0.47 22.04
N HIS A 276 12.07 0.69 20.75
CA HIS A 276 12.91 1.57 19.92
C HIS A 276 12.31 2.97 19.68
N ALA A 277 11.29 3.35 20.41
CA ALA A 277 10.68 4.69 20.31
C ALA A 277 11.70 5.84 20.48
N GLY A 278 12.78 5.59 21.25
CA GLY A 278 13.90 6.51 21.41
C GLY A 278 14.64 6.83 20.12
N ASP A 279 14.78 5.86 19.22
CA ASP A 279 15.49 6.01 17.95
C ASP A 279 14.72 6.96 17.01
N ARG A 280 13.39 6.79 16.90
CA ARG A 280 12.53 7.71 16.16
C ARG A 280 12.62 9.13 16.70
N ARG A 281 12.57 9.29 18.03
CA ARG A 281 12.66 10.61 18.67
C ARG A 281 14.02 11.25 18.41
N ALA A 282 15.11 10.50 18.52
CA ALA A 282 16.45 10.98 18.25
C ALA A 282 16.61 11.44 16.79
N TYR A 283 16.02 10.72 15.84
CA TYR A 283 16.00 11.13 14.45
C TYR A 283 15.25 12.45 14.23
N GLN A 284 14.05 12.62 14.81
CA GLN A 284 13.30 13.87 14.73
C GLN A 284 14.06 15.05 15.36
N GLU A 285 14.69 14.83 16.52
CA GLU A 285 15.50 15.87 17.20
C GLU A 285 16.75 16.23 16.40
N MET A 286 17.38 15.26 15.73
CA MET A 286 18.51 15.50 14.82
C MET A 286 18.10 16.40 13.66
N LEU A 287 16.95 16.16 13.02
CA LEU A 287 16.42 17.02 11.95
C LEU A 287 16.13 18.44 12.44
N LEU A 288 15.51 18.60 13.61
CA LEU A 288 15.26 19.91 14.21
C LEU A 288 16.57 20.63 14.55
N HIS A 289 17.57 19.90 15.08
CA HIS A 289 18.87 20.47 15.37
C HIS A 289 19.58 20.97 14.11
N HIS A 290 19.53 20.21 13.01
CA HIS A 290 20.07 20.63 11.71
C HIS A 290 19.35 21.88 11.17
N ALA A 291 18.01 21.94 11.26
CA ALA A 291 17.24 23.12 10.88
C ALA A 291 17.63 24.37 11.70
N ALA A 292 17.88 24.22 13.02
CA ALA A 292 18.37 25.31 13.86
C ALA A 292 19.76 25.80 13.42
N ARG A 293 20.68 24.89 13.11
CA ARG A 293 22.04 25.24 12.63
C ARG A 293 22.02 25.85 11.23
N SER A 294 21.00 25.54 10.43
CA SER A 294 20.74 26.18 9.12
C SER A 294 20.09 27.56 9.24
N GLY A 295 19.93 28.11 10.47
CA GLY A 295 19.48 29.46 10.71
C GLY A 295 17.97 29.61 10.99
N ILE A 296 17.25 28.51 11.20
CA ILE A 296 15.83 28.57 11.60
C ILE A 296 15.75 28.69 13.13
N ASP A 297 15.25 29.83 13.60
CA ASP A 297 15.03 30.05 15.04
C ASP A 297 13.88 29.18 15.55
N ALA A 298 14.10 28.48 16.67
CA ALA A 298 13.14 27.59 17.33
C ALA A 298 12.38 26.66 16.35
N PRO A 299 13.09 25.79 15.60
CA PRO A 299 12.48 24.98 14.55
C PRO A 299 11.42 24.03 15.08
N GLN A 300 10.45 23.74 14.24
CA GLN A 300 9.30 22.86 14.51
C GLN A 300 9.21 21.77 13.45
N ILE A 301 8.32 20.79 13.64
CA ILE A 301 8.21 19.64 12.71
C ILE A 301 7.92 20.06 11.26
N TRP A 302 7.22 21.17 11.03
CA TRP A 302 6.99 21.70 9.68
C TRP A 302 8.22 22.35 9.04
N ASP A 303 9.32 22.49 9.78
CA ASP A 303 10.58 23.00 9.25
C ASP A 303 11.51 21.89 8.75
N THR A 304 11.17 20.61 9.00
CA THR A 304 11.97 19.46 8.58
C THR A 304 11.50 18.85 7.25
N THR A 305 10.51 19.43 6.60
CA THR A 305 9.88 18.89 5.37
C THR A 305 10.49 19.41 4.08
N VAL A 306 11.32 20.45 4.14
CA VAL A 306 11.92 21.10 2.97
C VAL A 306 13.39 20.70 2.82
N PRO A 307 13.93 20.71 1.58
CA PRO A 307 15.35 20.51 1.34
C PRO A 307 16.20 21.60 1.97
N ASP A 308 17.50 21.31 2.16
CA ASP A 308 18.47 22.29 2.61
C ASP A 308 18.52 23.51 1.69
N ALA A 309 18.76 24.70 2.30
CA ALA A 309 18.87 25.94 1.57
C ALA A 309 19.95 25.86 0.46
N GLY A 310 19.59 26.28 -0.74
CA GLY A 310 20.46 26.22 -1.92
C GLY A 310 20.41 24.91 -2.70
N TYR A 311 19.57 23.93 -2.29
CA TYR A 311 19.29 22.76 -3.08
C TYR A 311 17.82 22.74 -3.55
N THR A 312 17.62 22.46 -4.84
CA THR A 312 16.31 22.23 -5.44
C THR A 312 16.32 20.84 -6.07
N PRO A 313 15.48 19.92 -5.59
CA PRO A 313 15.39 18.58 -6.18
C PRO A 313 15.04 18.66 -7.67
N PRO A 314 15.71 17.89 -8.53
CA PRO A 314 15.40 17.88 -9.96
C PRO A 314 14.07 17.15 -10.21
N VAL A 315 13.34 17.59 -11.23
CA VAL A 315 12.23 16.82 -11.81
C VAL A 315 12.82 15.80 -12.78
N LEU A 316 12.65 14.53 -12.52
CA LEU A 316 13.13 13.47 -13.41
C LEU A 316 12.26 13.38 -14.67
N THR A 317 12.90 13.21 -15.82
CA THR A 317 12.20 12.77 -17.03
C THR A 317 11.81 11.30 -16.88
N LEU A 318 10.84 10.81 -17.68
CA LEU A 318 10.48 9.38 -17.68
C LEU A 318 11.67 8.47 -18.04
N ALA A 319 12.56 8.93 -18.92
CA ALA A 319 13.78 8.20 -19.25
C ALA A 319 14.72 8.09 -18.05
N GLN A 320 14.94 9.17 -17.30
CA GLN A 320 15.76 9.17 -16.08
C GLN A 320 15.13 8.31 -14.99
N LEU A 321 13.80 8.37 -14.79
CA LEU A 321 13.08 7.51 -13.86
C LEU A 321 13.29 6.04 -14.23
N ARG A 322 13.03 5.66 -15.49
CA ARG A 322 13.25 4.30 -16.00
C ARG A 322 14.68 3.82 -15.75
N ASP A 323 15.65 4.65 -16.10
CA ASP A 323 17.05 4.27 -16.01
C ASP A 323 17.49 4.12 -14.55
N ASN A 324 17.09 5.05 -13.67
CA ASN A 324 17.37 4.95 -12.23
C ASN A 324 16.70 3.73 -11.59
N ALA A 325 15.44 3.43 -11.93
CA ALA A 325 14.74 2.25 -11.43
C ALA A 325 15.43 0.95 -11.90
N ALA A 326 15.85 0.90 -13.16
CA ALA A 326 16.54 -0.25 -13.72
C ALA A 326 17.94 -0.43 -13.10
N ASP A 327 18.68 0.65 -12.90
CA ASP A 327 20.00 0.62 -12.28
C ASP A 327 19.93 0.24 -10.79
N ALA A 328 18.87 0.66 -10.08
CA ALA A 328 18.57 0.24 -8.72
C ALA A 328 18.43 -1.29 -8.58
N MET A 329 17.93 -1.94 -9.62
CA MET A 329 17.64 -3.38 -9.65
C MET A 329 18.63 -4.21 -10.47
N GLN A 330 19.79 -3.64 -10.88
CA GLN A 330 20.73 -4.34 -11.75
C GLN A 330 21.27 -5.66 -11.16
N HIS A 331 21.36 -5.78 -9.82
CA HIS A 331 21.79 -6.98 -9.12
C HIS A 331 20.82 -8.16 -9.32
N LEU A 332 19.55 -7.91 -9.65
CA LEU A 332 18.56 -8.96 -9.98
C LEU A 332 18.77 -9.59 -11.38
N GLY A 333 19.77 -9.10 -12.12
CA GLY A 333 20.23 -9.69 -13.36
C GLY A 333 19.53 -9.16 -14.62
N PRO A 334 20.12 -9.48 -15.79
CA PRO A 334 19.75 -8.81 -17.05
C PRO A 334 18.30 -9.06 -17.51
N ALA A 335 17.71 -10.20 -17.17
CA ALA A 335 16.33 -10.51 -17.55
C ALA A 335 15.32 -9.64 -16.77
N TYR A 336 15.58 -9.40 -15.46
CA TYR A 336 14.76 -8.53 -14.64
C TYR A 336 14.87 -7.07 -15.11
N VAL A 337 16.08 -6.60 -15.28
CA VAL A 337 16.38 -5.24 -15.73
C VAL A 337 15.78 -4.93 -17.10
N ALA A 338 15.89 -5.87 -18.05
CA ALA A 338 15.31 -5.70 -19.40
C ALA A 338 13.78 -5.58 -19.34
N GLU A 339 13.11 -6.40 -18.51
CA GLU A 339 11.65 -6.34 -18.34
C GLU A 339 11.21 -5.04 -17.65
N LEU A 340 11.91 -4.64 -16.59
CA LEU A 340 11.62 -3.39 -15.89
C LEU A 340 11.81 -2.17 -16.81
N ARG A 341 12.88 -2.15 -17.61
CA ARG A 341 13.07 -1.11 -18.64
C ARG A 341 11.95 -1.12 -19.69
N ALA A 342 11.51 -2.31 -20.11
CA ALA A 342 10.42 -2.44 -21.07
C ALA A 342 9.07 -1.97 -20.48
N LEU A 343 8.81 -2.24 -19.21
CA LEU A 343 7.62 -1.77 -18.50
C LEU A 343 7.59 -0.23 -18.42
N LEU A 344 8.71 0.38 -18.04
CA LEU A 344 8.84 1.82 -17.81
C LEU A 344 9.23 2.63 -19.07
N ASP A 345 9.32 2.01 -20.22
CA ASP A 345 9.57 2.72 -21.49
C ASP A 345 8.23 3.18 -22.10
N PRO A 346 7.99 4.51 -22.22
CA PRO A 346 6.76 5.03 -22.83
C PRO A 346 6.47 4.49 -24.24
N ALA A 347 7.50 4.13 -25.01
CA ALA A 347 7.35 3.59 -26.37
C ALA A 347 6.63 2.24 -26.38
N ASN A 348 6.68 1.46 -25.29
CA ASN A 348 6.01 0.18 -25.18
C ASN A 348 4.54 0.28 -24.74
N GLN A 349 4.07 1.49 -24.44
CA GLN A 349 2.67 1.76 -24.10
C GLN A 349 2.13 0.87 -22.95
N ARG A 350 2.98 0.60 -21.95
CA ARG A 350 2.62 -0.19 -20.77
C ARG A 350 2.37 0.68 -19.52
N MET A 351 2.51 2.01 -19.65
CA MET A 351 2.21 2.98 -18.58
C MET A 351 1.03 3.86 -18.99
N ASP A 352 0.16 4.16 -18.03
CA ASP A 352 -0.94 5.10 -18.15
C ASP A 352 -0.77 6.18 -17.07
N LEU A 353 -0.06 7.24 -17.43
CA LEU A 353 0.28 8.36 -16.54
C LEU A 353 -0.38 9.64 -17.06
N ALA A 354 -0.88 10.48 -16.16
CA ALA A 354 -1.33 11.82 -16.49
C ALA A 354 -0.57 12.87 -15.67
N THR A 355 -0.44 14.08 -16.24
CA THR A 355 0.10 15.25 -15.54
C THR A 355 -0.99 16.10 -14.90
N GLU A 356 -2.24 15.87 -15.30
CA GLU A 356 -3.43 16.51 -14.77
C GLU A 356 -4.49 15.45 -14.44
N ARG A 357 -5.19 15.67 -13.35
CA ARG A 357 -6.14 14.69 -12.83
C ARG A 357 -7.34 14.41 -13.74
N GLY A 358 -8.00 15.46 -14.24
CA GLY A 358 -9.27 15.31 -14.95
C GLY A 358 -10.28 14.47 -14.16
N ASP A 359 -10.88 13.48 -14.84
CA ASP A 359 -11.83 12.51 -14.26
C ASP A 359 -11.18 11.18 -13.84
N ARG A 360 -9.85 11.12 -13.79
CA ARG A 360 -9.08 9.92 -13.42
C ARG A 360 -9.17 9.63 -11.92
N SER A 361 -9.01 8.35 -11.54
CA SER A 361 -8.71 7.98 -10.16
C SER A 361 -7.43 8.67 -9.66
N GLN A 362 -7.32 8.87 -8.36
CA GLN A 362 -6.08 9.34 -7.73
C GLN A 362 -5.12 8.21 -7.40
N ASP A 363 -5.59 6.96 -7.54
CA ASP A 363 -4.82 5.78 -7.18
C ASP A 363 -3.68 5.54 -8.18
N ALA A 364 -2.68 4.79 -7.75
CA ALA A 364 -1.71 4.11 -8.58
C ALA A 364 -1.85 2.60 -8.36
N PHE A 365 -1.65 1.81 -9.40
CA PHE A 365 -1.71 0.35 -9.33
C PHE A 365 -1.19 -0.28 -10.63
N PRO A 366 -0.68 -1.52 -10.60
CA PRO A 366 -0.49 -2.32 -11.80
C PRO A 366 -1.73 -3.12 -12.13
N VAL A 367 -1.85 -3.51 -13.39
CA VAL A 367 -2.74 -4.57 -13.83
C VAL A 367 -1.93 -5.66 -14.50
N SER A 368 -2.23 -6.92 -14.19
CA SER A 368 -1.59 -8.09 -14.81
C SER A 368 -2.58 -9.23 -14.96
N ALA A 369 -2.41 -10.02 -16.01
CA ALA A 369 -3.18 -11.24 -16.21
C ALA A 369 -2.33 -12.28 -16.94
N PRO A 370 -2.59 -13.59 -16.78
CA PRO A 370 -1.86 -14.63 -17.48
C PRO A 370 -1.90 -14.43 -19.00
N GLY A 371 -0.74 -14.48 -19.64
CA GLY A 371 -0.60 -14.34 -21.08
C GLY A 371 -0.68 -12.90 -21.63
N VAL A 372 -0.72 -11.89 -20.76
CA VAL A 372 -0.74 -10.47 -21.13
C VAL A 372 0.32 -9.72 -20.33
N PRO A 373 1.12 -8.83 -20.95
CA PRO A 373 2.10 -8.01 -20.23
C PRO A 373 1.43 -7.15 -19.16
N ALA A 374 2.09 -6.98 -18.00
CA ALA A 374 1.64 -6.07 -16.97
C ALA A 374 1.67 -4.61 -17.46
N MET A 375 0.74 -3.80 -16.95
CA MET A 375 0.66 -2.36 -17.20
C MET A 375 0.55 -1.60 -15.89
N LEU A 376 1.04 -0.36 -15.88
CA LEU A 376 0.94 0.56 -14.75
C LEU A 376 -0.11 1.63 -15.02
N PHE A 377 -0.91 1.92 -14.02
CA PHE A 377 -1.76 3.09 -13.97
C PHE A 377 -1.28 4.01 -12.84
N VAL A 378 -1.10 5.29 -13.13
CA VAL A 378 -0.85 6.33 -12.14
C VAL A 378 -1.77 7.50 -12.42
N GLY A 379 -2.61 7.84 -11.46
CA GLY A 379 -3.64 8.86 -11.63
C GLY A 379 -3.06 10.21 -12.01
N VAL A 380 -2.06 10.68 -11.27
CA VAL A 380 -1.35 11.94 -11.54
C VAL A 380 0.11 11.82 -11.14
N ARG A 381 1.02 12.07 -12.07
CA ARG A 381 2.45 12.28 -11.78
C ARG A 381 2.71 13.78 -11.57
N ARG A 382 3.08 14.16 -10.36
CA ARG A 382 3.31 15.58 -9.99
C ARG A 382 4.69 16.08 -10.41
N GLY A 383 5.62 15.19 -10.73
CA GLY A 383 7.02 15.54 -11.02
C GLY A 383 7.83 15.86 -9.76
N ASP A 384 7.41 15.32 -8.62
CA ASP A 384 8.15 15.30 -7.36
C ASP A 384 8.73 13.91 -7.11
N LEU A 385 9.67 13.79 -6.17
CA LEU A 385 10.30 12.52 -5.81
C LEU A 385 9.27 11.47 -5.41
N GLU A 386 8.25 11.85 -4.62
CA GLU A 386 7.26 10.91 -4.12
C GLU A 386 6.40 10.30 -5.23
N SER A 387 6.05 11.08 -6.27
CA SER A 387 5.33 10.52 -7.42
C SER A 387 6.20 9.62 -8.29
N ASP A 388 7.52 9.83 -8.30
CA ASP A 388 8.46 8.95 -9.01
C ASP A 388 8.71 7.65 -8.22
N VAL A 389 8.76 7.73 -6.90
CA VAL A 389 8.82 6.57 -6.00
C VAL A 389 7.53 5.74 -6.08
N GLU A 390 6.35 6.38 -6.13
CA GLU A 390 5.07 5.69 -6.36
C GLU A 390 5.10 4.84 -7.66
N ILE A 391 5.72 5.37 -8.73
CA ILE A 391 5.90 4.59 -9.97
C ILE A 391 6.86 3.41 -9.75
N ALA A 392 7.94 3.58 -8.98
CA ALA A 392 8.86 2.49 -8.66
C ALA A 392 8.20 1.40 -7.79
N HIS A 393 7.31 1.79 -6.86
CA HIS A 393 6.47 0.91 -6.07
C HIS A 393 5.57 0.05 -6.95
N GLU A 394 4.77 0.70 -7.81
CA GLU A 394 3.85 -0.02 -8.69
C GLU A 394 4.58 -0.89 -9.72
N ALA A 395 5.78 -0.48 -10.13
CA ALA A 395 6.64 -1.32 -10.96
C ALA A 395 7.07 -2.60 -10.21
N GLY A 396 7.30 -2.54 -8.89
CA GLY A 396 7.58 -3.71 -8.06
C GLY A 396 6.45 -4.75 -8.12
N HIS A 397 5.22 -4.31 -7.94
CA HIS A 397 4.03 -5.16 -8.09
C HIS A 397 3.89 -5.72 -9.50
N ALA A 398 4.10 -4.90 -10.53
CA ALA A 398 4.02 -5.33 -11.93
C ALA A 398 5.06 -6.41 -12.24
N MET A 399 6.30 -6.22 -11.77
CA MET A 399 7.39 -7.18 -11.93
C MET A 399 7.09 -8.50 -11.21
N HIS A 400 6.46 -8.48 -10.04
CA HIS A 400 5.97 -9.70 -9.39
C HIS A 400 4.98 -10.44 -10.31
N GLY A 401 4.01 -9.72 -10.88
CA GLY A 401 3.06 -10.28 -11.86
C GLY A 401 3.73 -10.93 -13.08
N GLU A 402 4.76 -10.27 -13.64
CA GLU A 402 5.54 -10.78 -14.76
C GLU A 402 6.37 -12.02 -14.39
N TRP A 403 6.94 -12.04 -13.17
CA TRP A 403 7.71 -13.19 -12.68
C TRP A 403 6.83 -14.40 -12.41
N MET A 404 5.64 -14.21 -11.81
CA MET A 404 4.63 -15.29 -11.70
C MET A 404 4.25 -15.87 -13.08
N GLN A 405 4.22 -15.04 -14.12
CA GLN A 405 3.95 -15.51 -15.47
C GLN A 405 5.11 -16.34 -16.04
N ARG A 406 6.35 -15.89 -15.83
CA ARG A 406 7.58 -16.60 -16.23
C ARG A 406 7.78 -17.92 -15.48
N GLY A 407 7.45 -17.93 -14.18
CA GLY A 407 7.48 -19.11 -13.33
C GLY A 407 6.32 -20.07 -13.55
N HIS A 408 5.37 -19.72 -14.44
CA HIS A 408 4.16 -20.51 -14.72
C HIS A 408 3.27 -20.72 -13.48
N ALA A 409 3.26 -19.76 -12.55
CA ALA A 409 2.37 -19.82 -11.40
C ALA A 409 0.91 -20.00 -11.83
N SER A 410 0.21 -20.93 -11.17
CA SER A 410 -1.20 -21.19 -11.45
C SER A 410 -2.03 -19.92 -11.30
N PRO A 411 -2.99 -19.64 -12.20
CA PRO A 411 -3.93 -18.54 -12.04
C PRO A 411 -4.62 -18.52 -10.68
N LEU A 412 -4.87 -19.69 -10.07
CA LEU A 412 -5.48 -19.85 -8.75
C LEU A 412 -4.52 -19.56 -7.58
N GLN A 413 -3.21 -19.43 -7.85
CA GLN A 413 -2.15 -19.12 -6.89
C GLN A 413 -1.56 -17.69 -7.09
N ARG A 414 -2.18 -16.85 -7.93
CA ARG A 414 -1.68 -15.48 -8.17
C ARG A 414 -2.16 -14.46 -7.15
N ASN A 415 -3.09 -14.82 -6.30
CA ASN A 415 -3.61 -13.98 -5.22
C ASN A 415 -3.29 -14.64 -3.87
N GLY A 416 -2.63 -13.89 -2.99
CA GLY A 416 -2.19 -14.39 -1.70
C GLY A 416 -2.04 -13.29 -0.65
N SER A 417 -0.98 -13.37 0.14
CA SER A 417 -0.68 -12.41 1.19
C SER A 417 -0.41 -11.01 0.63
N GLN A 418 -1.21 -10.04 1.02
CA GLN A 418 -1.05 -8.65 0.58
C GLN A 418 0.22 -8.03 1.15
N TRP A 419 0.54 -8.27 2.44
CA TRP A 419 1.76 -7.72 3.03
C TRP A 419 3.03 -8.26 2.36
N LEU A 420 3.03 -9.50 1.88
CA LEU A 420 4.15 -10.02 1.11
C LEU A 420 4.27 -9.33 -0.26
N THR A 421 3.15 -9.08 -0.93
CA THR A 421 3.12 -8.33 -2.19
C THR A 421 3.59 -6.89 -2.00
N GLU A 422 3.14 -6.23 -0.93
CA GLU A 422 3.58 -4.88 -0.58
C GLU A 422 5.08 -4.83 -0.24
N ALA A 423 5.62 -5.86 0.42
CA ALA A 423 7.05 -5.92 0.73
C ALA A 423 7.93 -5.85 -0.53
N PHE A 424 7.52 -6.50 -1.62
CA PHE A 424 8.24 -6.41 -2.90
C PHE A 424 8.18 -5.01 -3.51
N ALA A 425 7.06 -4.31 -3.38
CA ALA A 425 6.91 -2.96 -3.88
C ALA A 425 7.68 -1.94 -3.03
N ILE A 426 7.59 -2.02 -1.69
CA ILE A 426 8.36 -1.18 -0.77
C ILE A 426 9.87 -1.40 -0.95
N TYR A 427 10.31 -2.64 -1.17
CA TYR A 427 11.71 -2.92 -1.49
C TYR A 427 12.18 -2.15 -2.74
N ASN A 428 11.34 -2.05 -3.78
CA ASN A 428 11.65 -1.23 -4.97
C ASN A 428 11.76 0.27 -4.62
N GLU A 429 10.92 0.79 -3.72
CA GLU A 429 11.03 2.18 -3.23
C GLU A 429 12.36 2.44 -2.55
N LEU A 430 12.73 1.57 -1.59
CA LEU A 430 13.99 1.69 -0.85
C LEU A 430 15.19 1.67 -1.79
N ARG A 431 15.20 0.74 -2.76
CA ARG A 431 16.27 0.63 -3.77
C ARG A 431 16.31 1.84 -4.71
N PHE A 432 15.16 2.37 -5.12
CA PHE A 432 15.11 3.57 -5.97
C PHE A 432 15.66 4.80 -5.25
N ARG A 433 15.28 5.02 -3.98
CA ARG A 433 15.78 6.13 -3.15
C ARG A 433 17.29 5.98 -2.90
N ASP A 434 17.76 4.78 -2.58
CA ASP A 434 19.20 4.49 -2.40
C ASP A 434 20.00 4.75 -3.69
N GLN A 435 19.49 4.33 -4.84
CA GLN A 435 20.13 4.59 -6.14
C GLN A 435 20.32 6.09 -6.39
N LEU A 436 19.30 6.91 -6.11
CA LEU A 436 19.41 8.36 -6.22
C LEU A 436 20.43 8.95 -5.24
N TYR A 437 20.49 8.42 -4.01
CA TYR A 437 21.50 8.78 -3.03
C TYR A 437 22.93 8.42 -3.49
N GLN A 438 23.14 7.21 -4.02
CA GLN A 438 24.46 6.76 -4.49
C GLN A 438 24.96 7.58 -5.68
N GLN A 439 24.09 7.96 -6.61
CA GLN A 439 24.44 8.76 -7.79
C GLN A 439 24.71 10.23 -7.48
N ALA A 440 24.09 10.78 -6.45
CA ALA A 440 24.24 12.17 -6.08
C ALA A 440 25.71 12.51 -5.75
N GLN A 441 26.20 13.67 -6.21
CA GLN A 441 27.56 14.14 -5.91
C GLN A 441 27.55 15.29 -4.89
N ASP A 442 26.57 16.18 -4.98
CA ASP A 442 26.37 17.27 -4.04
C ASP A 442 25.97 16.73 -2.66
N PRO A 443 26.65 17.11 -1.57
CA PRO A 443 26.28 16.71 -0.21
C PRO A 443 24.82 17.03 0.17
N ARG A 444 24.25 18.15 -0.35
CA ARG A 444 22.85 18.51 -0.11
C ARG A 444 21.89 17.58 -0.84
N ALA A 445 22.21 17.21 -2.08
CA ALA A 445 21.46 16.20 -2.82
C ALA A 445 21.52 14.85 -2.12
N LYS A 446 22.70 14.43 -1.64
CA LYS A 446 22.85 13.22 -0.84
C LYS A 446 22.00 13.24 0.44
N ALA A 447 22.05 14.35 1.17
CA ALA A 447 21.25 14.52 2.39
C ALA A 447 19.75 14.45 2.10
N TYR A 448 19.29 15.06 1.02
CA TYR A 448 17.89 15.01 0.59
C TYR A 448 17.40 13.59 0.30
N TYR A 449 18.14 12.81 -0.52
CA TYR A 449 17.74 11.45 -0.85
C TYR A 449 17.88 10.49 0.32
N LEU A 450 18.91 10.64 1.14
CA LEU A 450 19.10 9.82 2.33
C LEU A 450 18.02 10.09 3.40
N LYS A 451 17.63 11.37 3.54
CA LYS A 451 16.48 11.73 4.39
C LYS A 451 15.18 11.10 3.87
N SER A 452 14.94 11.15 2.56
CA SER A 452 13.75 10.51 1.96
C SER A 452 13.73 9.01 2.23
N LEU A 453 14.88 8.31 2.14
CA LEU A 453 14.99 6.90 2.50
C LEU A 453 14.68 6.66 3.99
N LEU A 454 15.19 7.52 4.90
CA LEU A 454 14.91 7.43 6.33
C LEU A 454 13.45 7.75 6.66
N ASP A 455 12.86 8.73 6.01
CA ASP A 455 11.43 9.07 6.21
C ASP A 455 10.53 7.89 5.80
N ASP A 456 10.90 7.16 4.74
CA ASP A 456 10.23 5.93 4.35
C ASP A 456 10.42 4.83 5.40
N MET A 457 11.64 4.60 5.88
CA MET A 457 11.88 3.64 6.97
C MET A 457 11.07 4.02 8.25
N VAL A 458 10.94 5.31 8.58
CA VAL A 458 10.07 5.76 9.68
C VAL A 458 8.60 5.42 9.41
N LEU A 459 8.14 5.59 8.18
CA LEU A 459 6.79 5.21 7.78
C LEU A 459 6.57 3.72 7.98
N GLN A 460 7.47 2.90 7.44
CA GLN A 460 7.32 1.45 7.42
C GLN A 460 7.46 0.82 8.82
N LEU A 461 8.45 1.26 9.59
CA LEU A 461 8.75 0.65 10.90
C LEU A 461 7.89 1.25 12.02
N PHE A 462 7.89 2.57 12.17
CA PHE A 462 7.26 3.22 13.32
C PHE A 462 5.83 3.66 13.10
N THR A 463 5.54 4.29 11.94
CA THR A 463 4.19 4.84 11.70
C THR A 463 3.18 3.74 11.45
N SER A 464 3.52 2.72 10.66
CA SER A 464 2.64 1.57 10.42
C SER A 464 2.35 0.79 11.70
N SER A 465 3.36 0.64 12.57
CA SER A 465 3.20 -0.02 13.88
C SER A 465 2.32 0.78 14.83
N GLU A 466 2.55 2.09 14.92
CA GLU A 466 1.75 3.03 15.71
C GLU A 466 0.28 2.98 15.29
N GLU A 467 0.02 2.97 13.98
CA GLU A 467 -1.33 2.91 13.42
C GLU A 467 -2.01 1.56 13.71
N ALA A 468 -1.29 0.45 13.54
CA ALA A 468 -1.80 -0.88 13.87
C ALA A 468 -2.10 -1.01 15.38
N GLN A 469 -1.19 -0.51 16.25
CA GLN A 469 -1.40 -0.51 17.69
C GLN A 469 -2.58 0.38 18.10
N LEU A 470 -2.73 1.55 17.47
CA LEU A 470 -3.84 2.45 17.76
C LEU A 470 -5.17 1.79 17.41
N GLU A 471 -5.27 1.21 16.22
CA GLU A 471 -6.47 0.52 15.79
C GLU A 471 -6.83 -0.63 16.73
N GLN A 472 -5.89 -1.52 17.05
CA GLN A 472 -6.09 -2.61 18.00
C GLN A 472 -6.54 -2.11 19.37
N SER A 473 -5.93 -1.02 19.87
CA SER A 473 -6.27 -0.44 21.17
C SER A 473 -7.67 0.17 21.18
N ILE A 474 -8.13 0.74 20.07
CA ILE A 474 -9.50 1.23 19.91
C ILE A 474 -10.50 0.07 20.03
N TYR A 475 -10.27 -1.06 19.33
CA TYR A 475 -11.12 -2.25 19.45
C TYR A 475 -11.19 -2.78 20.88
N HIS A 476 -10.03 -2.88 21.55
CA HIS A 476 -9.99 -3.33 22.94
C HIS A 476 -10.72 -2.36 23.90
N GLY A 477 -10.54 -1.06 23.72
CA GLY A 477 -11.19 -0.06 24.58
C GLY A 477 -12.71 -0.02 24.40
N VAL A 478 -13.20 -0.15 23.18
CA VAL A 478 -14.64 -0.25 22.87
C VAL A 478 -15.22 -1.53 23.48
N ALA A 479 -14.55 -2.67 23.30
CA ALA A 479 -15.00 -3.95 23.85
C ALA A 479 -15.01 -3.95 25.39
N ALA A 480 -14.06 -3.25 26.02
CA ALA A 480 -14.00 -3.07 27.48
C ALA A 480 -14.95 -1.99 28.03
N GLY A 481 -15.61 -1.22 27.16
CA GLY A 481 -16.48 -0.09 27.57
C GLY A 481 -15.72 1.12 28.13
N THR A 482 -14.41 1.25 27.83
CA THR A 482 -13.53 2.35 28.30
C THR A 482 -13.36 3.46 27.26
N LEU A 483 -13.84 3.25 26.03
CA LEU A 483 -13.85 4.23 24.94
C LEU A 483 -15.29 4.46 24.46
N GLY A 484 -15.75 5.70 24.52
CA GLY A 484 -17.10 6.08 24.11
C GLY A 484 -17.22 7.49 23.54
N THR A 485 -16.19 8.30 23.62
CA THR A 485 -16.20 9.71 23.22
C THR A 485 -15.01 10.09 22.34
N ALA A 486 -15.08 11.23 21.70
CA ALA A 486 -13.94 11.80 20.97
C ALA A 486 -12.76 12.15 21.90
N ASP A 487 -13.03 12.56 23.16
CA ASP A 487 -12.00 12.85 24.16
C ASP A 487 -11.23 11.57 24.54
N ASP A 488 -11.93 10.43 24.66
CA ASP A 488 -11.27 9.14 24.93
C ASP A 488 -10.37 8.73 23.76
N LEU A 489 -10.82 8.92 22.52
CA LEU A 489 -10.02 8.64 21.31
C LEU A 489 -8.79 9.55 21.22
N ASP A 490 -8.92 10.84 21.52
CA ASP A 490 -7.80 11.79 21.56
C ASP A 490 -6.80 11.41 22.65
N ALA A 491 -7.26 11.02 23.83
CA ALA A 491 -6.41 10.61 24.94
C ALA A 491 -5.64 9.32 24.61
N LEU A 492 -6.34 8.29 24.11
CA LEU A 492 -5.73 7.04 23.66
C LEU A 492 -4.71 7.28 22.55
N THR A 493 -5.08 8.08 21.53
CA THR A 493 -4.18 8.42 20.43
C THR A 493 -2.91 9.06 20.96
N GLY A 494 -3.01 10.06 21.86
CA GLY A 494 -1.85 10.68 22.46
C GLY A 494 -0.95 9.69 23.21
N GLN A 495 -1.53 8.74 23.95
CA GLN A 495 -0.78 7.69 24.63
C GLN A 495 -0.03 6.77 23.65
N VAL A 496 -0.69 6.29 22.61
CA VAL A 496 -0.06 5.41 21.61
C VAL A 496 1.04 6.15 20.87
N LEU A 497 0.80 7.36 20.38
CA LEU A 497 1.81 8.17 19.69
C LEU A 497 3.07 8.39 20.53
N ALA A 498 2.92 8.69 21.83
CA ALA A 498 4.04 8.88 22.74
C ALA A 498 4.87 7.60 22.93
N ARG A 499 4.21 6.43 22.99
CA ARG A 499 4.85 5.12 23.10
C ARG A 499 5.72 4.80 21.88
N PHE A 500 5.33 5.28 20.70
CA PHE A 500 6.08 5.11 19.44
C PHE A 500 6.98 6.31 19.10
N GLY A 501 7.35 7.12 20.07
CA GLY A 501 8.38 8.15 19.96
C GLY A 501 7.90 9.50 19.44
N GLN A 502 6.60 9.68 19.16
CA GLN A 502 6.04 10.99 18.82
C GLN A 502 5.90 11.89 20.06
N GLN A 503 5.66 13.18 19.84
CA GLN A 503 5.61 14.20 20.90
C GLN A 503 4.24 14.90 20.97
N PRO A 504 3.13 14.18 21.32
CA PRO A 504 1.80 14.76 21.38
C PRO A 504 1.63 15.80 22.51
N GLU A 505 2.56 15.89 23.46
CA GLU A 505 2.63 16.96 24.47
C GLU A 505 3.11 18.26 23.84
N ARG A 506 4.09 18.20 22.95
CA ARG A 506 4.63 19.36 22.22
C ARG A 506 3.70 19.78 21.07
N TYR A 507 3.05 18.80 20.43
CA TYR A 507 2.15 18.99 19.28
C TYR A 507 0.77 18.36 19.58
N PRO A 508 -0.07 19.03 20.42
CA PRO A 508 -1.36 18.45 20.85
C PRO A 508 -2.30 18.08 19.71
N GLN A 509 -2.15 18.73 18.55
CA GLN A 509 -2.93 18.47 17.34
C GLN A 509 -2.78 17.02 16.86
N LEU A 510 -1.64 16.38 17.12
CA LEU A 510 -1.39 14.98 16.75
C LEU A 510 -2.37 14.00 17.41
N ARG A 511 -3.01 14.38 18.53
CA ARG A 511 -4.04 13.56 19.18
C ARG A 511 -5.26 13.32 18.29
N ASN A 512 -5.46 14.15 17.26
CA ASN A 512 -6.51 13.97 16.25
C ASN A 512 -6.09 13.09 15.06
N THR A 513 -4.94 12.41 15.12
CA THR A 513 -4.42 11.55 14.04
C THR A 513 -5.42 10.48 13.64
N TRP A 514 -6.17 9.87 14.57
CA TRP A 514 -7.18 8.86 14.31
C TRP A 514 -8.25 9.31 13.28
N ILE A 515 -8.58 10.62 13.22
CA ILE A 515 -9.56 11.17 12.27
C ILE A 515 -9.10 10.99 10.83
N GLY A 516 -7.80 11.21 10.59
CA GLY A 516 -7.19 11.16 9.26
C GLY A 516 -6.86 9.75 8.75
N LYS A 517 -6.90 8.72 9.60
CA LYS A 517 -6.49 7.34 9.26
C LYS A 517 -7.55 6.63 8.42
N ARG A 518 -7.44 6.80 7.10
CA ARG A 518 -8.44 6.30 6.13
C ARG A 518 -8.73 4.81 6.27
N LEU A 519 -7.69 4.00 6.42
CA LEU A 519 -7.84 2.54 6.43
C LEU A 519 -8.58 2.01 7.65
N MET A 520 -8.52 2.67 8.81
CA MET A 520 -9.34 2.29 9.98
C MET A 520 -10.85 2.32 9.68
N TYR A 521 -11.28 3.08 8.68
CA TYR A 521 -12.69 3.22 8.30
C TYR A 521 -13.06 2.45 7.03
N GLU A 522 -12.14 2.32 6.08
CA GLU A 522 -12.42 1.76 4.76
C GLU A 522 -12.01 0.30 4.62
N ASP A 523 -10.98 -0.13 5.36
CA ASP A 523 -10.50 -1.51 5.42
C ASP A 523 -9.96 -1.83 6.83
N PRO A 524 -10.86 -2.02 7.79
CA PRO A 524 -10.50 -2.23 9.19
C PRO A 524 -9.54 -3.39 9.39
N ASN A 525 -8.55 -3.19 10.27
CA ASN A 525 -7.45 -4.10 10.59
C ASN A 525 -6.43 -4.33 9.47
N TYR A 526 -6.48 -3.53 8.38
CA TYR A 526 -5.51 -3.62 7.30
C TYR A 526 -4.15 -2.99 7.64
N LEU A 527 -4.08 -2.08 8.61
CA LEU A 527 -2.86 -1.33 8.93
C LEU A 527 -1.66 -2.21 9.33
N VAL A 528 -1.92 -3.35 9.98
CA VAL A 528 -0.89 -4.34 10.29
C VAL A 528 -0.22 -4.93 9.04
N ASN A 529 -0.90 -4.88 7.90
CA ASN A 529 -0.35 -5.32 6.61
C ASN A 529 0.92 -4.53 6.23
N TYR A 530 0.89 -3.21 6.39
CA TYR A 530 2.05 -2.37 6.10
C TYR A 530 3.20 -2.55 7.09
N LEU A 531 2.90 -2.88 8.36
CA LEU A 531 3.94 -3.21 9.32
C LEU A 531 4.80 -4.39 8.86
N TYR A 532 4.17 -5.52 8.51
CA TYR A 532 4.89 -6.71 8.07
C TYR A 532 5.53 -6.55 6.70
N ALA A 533 4.87 -5.82 5.80
CA ALA A 533 5.44 -5.46 4.51
C ALA A 533 6.70 -4.62 4.67
N GLY A 534 6.67 -3.61 5.54
CA GLY A 534 7.80 -2.71 5.80
C GLY A 534 8.98 -3.43 6.43
N LEU A 535 8.76 -4.22 7.49
CA LEU A 535 9.81 -5.04 8.11
C LEU A 535 10.49 -5.96 7.10
N LEU A 536 9.70 -6.70 6.31
CA LEU A 536 10.27 -7.57 5.29
C LEU A 536 11.03 -6.78 4.22
N ALA A 537 10.50 -5.66 3.76
CA ALA A 537 11.14 -4.85 2.71
C ALA A 537 12.50 -4.32 3.14
N VAL A 538 12.64 -3.86 4.40
CA VAL A 538 13.93 -3.43 4.95
C VAL A 538 14.90 -4.61 5.03
N GLN A 539 14.44 -5.80 5.44
CA GLN A 539 15.28 -6.99 5.43
C GLN A 539 15.72 -7.40 4.02
N LEU A 540 14.84 -7.32 3.02
CA LEU A 540 15.21 -7.58 1.63
C LEU A 540 16.30 -6.58 1.16
N TYR A 541 16.14 -5.30 1.49
CA TYR A 541 17.12 -4.26 1.19
C TYR A 541 18.49 -4.54 1.84
N VAL A 542 18.52 -5.03 3.07
CA VAL A 542 19.74 -5.38 3.79
C VAL A 542 20.41 -6.63 3.20
N GLN A 543 19.62 -7.66 2.90
CA GLN A 543 20.15 -8.92 2.38
C GLN A 543 20.72 -8.78 0.97
N ASP A 544 20.07 -7.99 0.14
CA ASP A 544 20.57 -7.62 -1.18
C ASP A 544 21.98 -7.00 -1.12
N GLN A 545 22.23 -6.12 -0.16
CA GLN A 545 23.55 -5.50 0.01
C GLN A 545 24.62 -6.47 0.55
N ARG A 546 24.21 -7.45 1.38
CA ARG A 546 25.14 -8.40 2.03
C ARG A 546 25.53 -9.58 1.15
N ASP A 547 24.57 -10.11 0.40
CA ASP A 547 24.72 -11.31 -0.43
C ASP A 547 23.89 -11.16 -1.73
N PRO A 548 24.31 -10.29 -2.67
CA PRO A 548 23.53 -9.98 -3.87
C PRO A 548 23.18 -11.20 -4.72
N ASP A 549 24.11 -12.17 -4.86
CA ASP A 549 23.93 -13.35 -5.71
C ASP A 549 22.96 -14.35 -5.08
N GLY A 550 23.16 -14.71 -3.82
CA GLY A 550 22.24 -15.61 -3.12
C GLY A 550 20.86 -14.97 -2.90
N PHE A 551 20.81 -13.66 -2.64
CA PHE A 551 19.55 -12.90 -2.58
C PHE A 551 18.79 -12.99 -3.92
N ARG A 552 19.44 -12.70 -5.04
CA ARG A 552 18.83 -12.76 -6.37
C ARG A 552 18.16 -14.11 -6.63
N GLU A 553 18.86 -15.22 -6.34
CA GLU A 553 18.30 -16.55 -6.57
C GLU A 553 17.02 -16.78 -5.76
N ARG A 554 17.06 -16.49 -4.46
CA ARG A 554 15.91 -16.66 -3.56
C ARG A 554 14.74 -15.74 -3.94
N TYR A 555 15.05 -14.47 -4.19
CA TYR A 555 14.05 -13.45 -4.52
C TYR A 555 13.31 -13.77 -5.82
N LEU A 556 14.03 -14.08 -6.89
CA LEU A 556 13.42 -14.40 -8.19
C LEU A 556 12.66 -15.74 -8.16
N ALA A 557 13.11 -16.72 -7.36
CA ALA A 557 12.38 -17.97 -7.16
C ALA A 557 11.02 -17.70 -6.52
N VAL A 558 10.98 -16.97 -5.39
CA VAL A 558 9.72 -16.65 -4.70
C VAL A 558 8.78 -15.81 -5.57
N LEU A 559 9.30 -14.80 -6.30
CA LEU A 559 8.49 -14.04 -7.23
C LEU A 559 7.83 -14.91 -8.30
N GLY A 560 8.53 -15.95 -8.77
CA GLY A 560 8.03 -16.83 -9.84
C GLY A 560 7.02 -17.90 -9.38
N GLU A 561 7.07 -18.29 -8.12
CA GLU A 561 6.22 -19.37 -7.58
C GLU A 561 4.77 -18.90 -7.32
N GLY A 562 4.56 -17.61 -7.14
CA GLY A 562 3.27 -17.07 -6.70
C GLY A 562 3.00 -17.44 -5.24
N PHE A 563 1.74 -17.67 -4.87
CA PHE A 563 1.34 -17.95 -3.49
C PHE A 563 1.01 -19.45 -3.32
N ASP A 564 2.01 -20.30 -3.53
CA ASP A 564 1.89 -21.76 -3.51
C ASP A 564 2.11 -22.39 -2.12
N ARG A 565 2.51 -21.59 -1.13
CA ARG A 565 2.78 -21.99 0.26
C ARG A 565 2.37 -20.92 1.26
N ALA A 566 2.50 -21.20 2.56
CA ALA A 566 2.18 -20.25 3.62
C ALA A 566 3.12 -19.02 3.54
N PRO A 567 2.64 -17.81 3.93
CA PRO A 567 3.46 -16.61 3.89
C PRO A 567 4.77 -16.74 4.65
N ASP A 568 4.76 -17.33 5.85
CA ASP A 568 5.98 -17.54 6.66
C ASP A 568 6.98 -18.49 5.98
N GLU A 569 6.51 -19.49 5.22
CA GLU A 569 7.38 -20.36 4.44
C GLU A 569 8.01 -19.62 3.26
N GLN A 570 7.26 -18.72 2.61
CA GLN A 570 7.79 -17.85 1.55
C GLN A 570 8.83 -16.86 2.12
N VAL A 571 8.55 -16.28 3.28
CA VAL A 571 9.54 -15.42 3.98
C VAL A 571 10.78 -16.22 4.38
N ALA A 572 10.60 -17.44 4.91
CA ALA A 572 11.75 -18.30 5.25
C ALA A 572 12.63 -18.58 4.03
N GLN A 573 12.04 -18.78 2.86
CA GLN A 573 12.76 -18.97 1.61
C GLN A 573 13.50 -17.68 1.19
N LEU A 574 12.86 -16.51 1.28
CA LEU A 574 13.47 -15.21 0.98
C LEU A 574 14.66 -14.92 1.89
N LEU A 575 14.49 -15.14 3.20
CA LEU A 575 15.51 -14.83 4.21
C LEU A 575 16.58 -15.91 4.32
N GLY A 576 16.30 -17.15 3.88
CA GLY A 576 17.15 -18.31 4.08
C GLY A 576 17.04 -18.94 5.47
N HIS A 577 16.12 -18.46 6.31
CA HIS A 577 15.79 -18.98 7.65
C HIS A 577 14.36 -18.61 8.03
N ALA A 578 13.77 -19.33 9.00
CA ALA A 578 12.43 -18.99 9.51
C ALA A 578 12.42 -17.57 10.10
N PRO A 579 11.36 -16.76 9.86
CA PRO A 579 11.28 -15.41 10.39
C PRO A 579 11.12 -15.42 11.92
N ASP A 580 11.98 -14.69 12.61
CA ASP A 580 11.77 -14.22 13.97
C ASP A 580 11.51 -12.73 13.90
N TRP A 581 10.24 -12.35 13.89
CA TRP A 581 9.83 -10.98 13.63
C TRP A 581 10.37 -9.98 14.66
N ALA A 582 10.51 -10.38 15.93
CA ALA A 582 11.09 -9.51 16.96
C ALA A 582 12.60 -9.28 16.70
N ALA A 583 13.34 -10.33 16.35
CA ALA A 583 14.75 -10.20 15.97
C ALA A 583 14.95 -9.42 14.67
N LEU A 584 14.00 -9.50 13.72
CA LEU A 584 14.01 -8.69 12.50
C LEU A 584 13.83 -7.21 12.82
N VAL A 585 12.98 -6.84 13.76
CA VAL A 585 12.83 -5.45 14.24
C VAL A 585 14.17 -4.88 14.70
N ASP A 586 14.91 -5.61 15.55
CA ASP A 586 16.22 -5.15 16.02
C ASP A 586 17.21 -4.95 14.87
N ALA A 587 17.22 -5.88 13.90
CA ALA A 587 18.09 -5.80 12.74
C ALA A 587 17.76 -4.61 11.83
N ASP A 588 16.47 -4.35 11.58
CA ASP A 588 16.00 -3.23 10.76
C ASP A 588 16.33 -1.88 11.41
N LEU A 589 16.13 -1.78 12.73
CA LEU A 589 16.43 -0.55 13.46
C LEU A 589 17.93 -0.32 13.63
N GLN A 590 18.75 -1.37 13.62
CA GLN A 590 20.20 -1.20 13.49
C GLN A 590 20.58 -0.53 12.16
N VAL A 591 19.95 -0.93 11.05
CA VAL A 591 20.18 -0.32 9.73
C VAL A 591 19.66 1.11 9.71
N PHE A 592 18.45 1.35 10.23
CA PHE A 592 17.91 2.70 10.40
C PHE A 592 18.90 3.62 11.13
N ASN A 593 19.40 3.21 12.31
CA ASN A 593 20.32 4.00 13.11
C ASN A 593 21.67 4.25 12.41
N GLN A 594 22.19 3.27 11.66
CA GLN A 594 23.40 3.45 10.84
C GLN A 594 23.16 4.50 9.74
N THR A 595 21.99 4.48 9.10
CA THR A 595 21.61 5.43 8.06
C THR A 595 21.39 6.85 8.64
N VAL A 596 20.82 6.95 9.85
CA VAL A 596 20.72 8.23 10.60
C VAL A 596 22.11 8.81 10.87
N ALA A 597 23.07 8.00 11.29
CA ALA A 597 24.45 8.46 11.52
C ALA A 597 25.12 8.96 10.22
N GLN A 598 24.82 8.33 9.07
CA GLN A 598 25.30 8.81 7.76
C GLN A 598 24.70 10.17 7.41
N LEU A 599 23.40 10.36 7.61
CA LEU A 599 22.74 11.66 7.37
C LEU A 599 23.31 12.74 8.29
N GLN A 600 23.54 12.43 9.57
CA GLN A 600 24.16 13.35 10.52
C GLN A 600 25.57 13.78 10.06
N ALA A 601 26.35 12.87 9.53
CA ALA A 601 27.67 13.20 8.99
C ALA A 601 27.59 14.09 7.73
N LEU A 602 26.57 13.91 6.87
CA LEU A 602 26.32 14.80 5.72
C LEU A 602 25.92 16.19 6.19
N HIS A 603 25.02 16.32 7.17
CA HIS A 603 24.63 17.60 7.75
C HIS A 603 25.85 18.36 8.31
N ALA A 604 26.73 17.68 9.07
CA ALA A 604 27.94 18.30 9.59
C ALA A 604 28.88 18.82 8.48
N ARG A 605 28.97 18.12 7.34
CA ARG A 605 29.75 18.59 6.17
C ARG A 605 29.11 19.80 5.50
N ILE A 606 27.78 19.83 5.35
CA ILE A 606 27.03 20.96 4.78
C ILE A 606 27.23 22.19 5.67
N GLU A 607 27.09 22.04 6.98
CA GLU A 607 27.28 23.09 7.98
C GLU A 607 28.71 23.66 8.01
N ALA A 608 29.73 22.83 7.77
CA ALA A 608 31.11 23.25 7.65
C ALA A 608 31.45 23.96 6.32
N GLY A 609 30.45 24.17 5.44
CA GLY A 609 30.66 24.84 4.14
C GLY A 609 31.38 24.00 3.10
N GLN A 610 31.48 22.68 3.27
CA GLN A 610 32.14 21.75 2.34
C GLN A 610 31.22 21.32 1.17
N GLY A 611 30.23 22.13 0.84
CA GLY A 611 29.21 21.86 -0.18
C GLY A 611 29.07 22.98 -1.23
N THR A 612 30.15 23.69 -1.54
CA THR A 612 30.19 24.72 -2.62
C THR A 612 31.01 24.23 -3.80
#